data_ace322db481fe8028d5c7028732f326b
#
_entry.id   ace322db481fe8028d5c7028732f326b
#
_cell.length_a   1.000
_cell.length_b   1.000
_cell.length_c   1.000
_cell.angle_alpha   90.00
_cell.angle_beta   90.00
_cell.angle_gamma   90.00
#
_symmetry.space_group_name_H-M   'P 1'
#
loop_
_entity.id
_entity.type
_entity.pdbx_description
1 polymer ?
#
loop_
_entity_poly.entity_id
_entity_poly.type
_entity_poly.pdbx_seq_one_letter_code
_entity_poly.pdbx_strand_id
1 'polypeptide(L)'
;GRNGVGRSTTVKTIMGEVDPRGSIEFKGEEIAGLKSFEIAHRGLGYVPESRDIFPTLTVRQNLMLGLKGKAESGRWTIDEMFKMFPNLAERADVPGGVLSGGEQQMLCMCRTLMGDPELIMIDEPTEGLAPKVVEQIGKLLQEIASRGVSILLVEQKLSIALKISSRLYVMGHGKIVYEGSPQSLLQAHDVRAEWLEV
;
A
#
# COMPACT_ATOMS: atom_id res chain seq x y z
N GLY A 1 4.24 -6.01 13.84
CA GLY A 1 4.53 -5.32 15.12
C GLY A 1 3.32 -4.57 15.64
N ARG A 2 3.33 -4.20 16.92
CA ARG A 2 2.27 -3.42 17.59
C ARG A 2 2.26 -1.97 17.10
N ASN A 3 1.23 -1.20 17.49
CA ASN A 3 1.16 0.24 17.16
C ASN A 3 2.33 1.02 17.78
N GLY A 4 2.78 2.07 17.08
CA GLY A 4 3.84 2.95 17.58
C GLY A 4 5.27 2.40 17.46
N VAL A 5 5.50 1.23 16.85
CA VAL A 5 6.85 0.67 16.70
C VAL A 5 7.65 1.23 15.52
N GLY A 6 7.09 2.16 14.73
CA GLY A 6 7.78 2.83 13.63
C GLY A 6 7.47 2.31 12.23
N ARG A 7 6.45 1.46 12.05
CA ARG A 7 6.08 0.88 10.73
C ARG A 7 5.76 1.96 9.69
N SER A 8 4.75 2.79 9.96
CA SER A 8 4.34 3.90 9.08
C SER A 8 5.45 4.93 8.89
N THR A 9 6.24 5.20 9.94
CA THR A 9 7.41 6.08 9.85
C THR A 9 8.43 5.54 8.84
N THR A 10 8.66 4.22 8.82
CA THR A 10 9.59 3.59 7.88
C THR A 10 9.15 3.82 6.43
N VAL A 11 7.88 3.54 6.08
CA VAL A 11 7.41 3.75 4.69
C VAL A 11 7.37 5.23 4.31
N LYS A 12 7.02 6.13 5.25
CA LYS A 12 7.09 7.58 5.04
C LYS A 12 8.51 8.06 4.82
N THR A 13 9.48 7.50 5.54
CA THR A 13 10.90 7.81 5.34
C THR A 13 11.37 7.36 3.96
N ILE A 14 10.98 6.16 3.51
CA ILE A 14 11.28 5.67 2.15
C ILE A 14 10.68 6.59 1.09
N MET A 15 9.47 7.15 1.32
CA MET A 15 8.82 8.10 0.41
C MET A 15 9.31 9.54 0.52
N GLY A 16 10.31 9.83 1.36
CA GLY A 16 10.86 11.17 1.52
C GLY A 16 9.92 12.15 2.24
N GLU A 17 8.95 11.65 3.01
CA GLU A 17 8.07 12.47 3.88
C GLU A 17 8.68 12.71 5.26
N VAL A 18 9.67 11.90 5.64
CA VAL A 18 10.43 12.00 6.88
C VAL A 18 11.92 11.92 6.53
N ASP A 19 12.71 12.81 7.09
CA ASP A 19 14.16 12.84 6.85
C ASP A 19 14.85 11.55 7.30
N PRO A 20 15.56 10.84 6.39
CA PRO A 20 16.22 9.59 6.72
C PRO A 20 17.52 9.81 7.49
N ARG A 21 17.90 8.81 8.27
CA ARG A 21 19.27 8.65 8.77
C ARG A 21 19.84 7.36 8.23
N GLY A 22 20.95 7.42 7.49
CA GLY A 22 21.52 6.26 6.80
C GLY A 22 21.22 6.26 5.32
N SER A 23 21.15 5.08 4.71
CA SER A 23 21.02 4.87 3.27
C SER A 23 19.71 4.14 2.95
N ILE A 24 19.07 4.52 1.85
CA ILE A 24 17.90 3.85 1.29
C ILE A 24 18.17 3.62 -0.19
N GLU A 25 18.34 2.35 -0.56
CA GLU A 25 18.64 1.98 -1.95
C GLU A 25 17.42 1.34 -2.61
N PHE A 26 17.09 1.79 -3.81
CA PHE A 26 16.07 1.19 -4.67
C PHE A 26 16.65 0.92 -6.04
N LYS A 27 16.69 -0.35 -6.47
CA LYS A 27 17.24 -0.80 -7.77
C LYS A 27 18.70 -0.37 -7.99
N GLY A 28 19.51 -0.34 -6.95
CA GLY A 28 20.91 0.07 -7.01
C GLY A 28 21.13 1.58 -6.99
N GLU A 29 20.09 2.39 -6.82
CA GLU A 29 20.18 3.84 -6.71
C GLU A 29 19.86 4.30 -5.27
N GLU A 30 20.68 5.21 -4.75
CA GLU A 30 20.41 5.87 -3.47
C GLU A 30 19.23 6.83 -3.63
N ILE A 31 18.20 6.66 -2.80
CA ILE A 31 17.00 7.49 -2.80
C ILE A 31 16.78 8.27 -1.49
N ALA A 32 17.65 8.08 -0.48
CA ALA A 32 17.54 8.82 0.77
C ALA A 32 17.69 10.32 0.54
N GLY A 33 16.78 11.11 1.12
CA GLY A 33 16.78 12.57 0.99
C GLY A 33 16.23 13.10 -0.33
N LEU A 34 15.79 12.25 -1.26
CA LEU A 34 15.05 12.68 -2.44
C LEU A 34 13.64 13.13 -2.06
N LYS A 35 13.05 14.01 -2.87
CA LYS A 35 11.66 14.43 -2.71
C LYS A 35 10.70 13.32 -3.13
N SER A 36 9.53 13.26 -2.50
CA SER A 36 8.53 12.21 -2.75
C SER A 36 8.17 12.05 -4.23
N PHE A 37 8.07 13.14 -5.00
CA PHE A 37 7.79 13.06 -6.43
C PHE A 37 8.95 12.44 -7.23
N GLU A 38 10.21 12.66 -6.84
CA GLU A 38 11.38 12.06 -7.47
C GLU A 38 11.42 10.56 -7.22
N ILE A 39 11.10 10.15 -5.98
CA ILE A 39 10.97 8.75 -5.57
C ILE A 39 9.83 8.08 -6.34
N ALA A 40 8.68 8.75 -6.43
CA ALA A 40 7.54 8.25 -7.20
C ALA A 40 7.88 8.05 -8.69
N HIS A 41 8.64 8.96 -9.31
CA HIS A 41 9.08 8.80 -10.70
C HIS A 41 10.04 7.63 -10.92
N ARG A 42 10.76 7.19 -9.89
CA ARG A 42 11.60 5.98 -9.93
C ARG A 42 10.83 4.68 -9.85
N GLY A 43 9.50 4.74 -9.72
CA GLY A 43 8.64 3.57 -9.72
C GLY A 43 8.17 3.11 -8.34
N LEU A 44 8.26 3.95 -7.31
CA LEU A 44 7.65 3.66 -6.01
C LEU A 44 6.25 4.28 -5.94
N GLY A 45 5.27 3.49 -5.48
CA GLY A 45 3.94 3.94 -5.14
C GLY A 45 3.71 3.87 -3.63
N TYR A 46 2.91 4.79 -3.09
CA TYR A 46 2.56 4.79 -1.67
C TYR A 46 1.06 4.98 -1.46
N VAL A 47 0.48 4.13 -0.65
CA VAL A 47 -0.91 4.19 -0.17
C VAL A 47 -0.88 4.41 1.33
N PRO A 48 -1.15 5.62 1.82
CA PRO A 48 -1.14 5.93 3.25
C PRO A 48 -2.39 5.37 3.94
N GLU A 49 -2.30 5.17 5.25
CA GLU A 49 -3.40 4.79 6.14
C GLU A 49 -4.58 5.78 6.06
N SER A 50 -4.27 7.09 5.90
CA SER A 50 -5.25 8.20 5.83
C SER A 50 -6.13 8.19 4.56
N ARG A 51 -5.89 7.29 3.63
CA ARG A 51 -6.65 7.15 2.36
C ARG A 51 -6.61 8.38 1.44
N ASP A 52 -5.69 9.29 1.58
CA ASP A 52 -5.52 10.61 0.95
C ASP A 52 -6.07 10.73 -0.48
N ILE A 53 -7.39 10.71 -0.62
CA ILE A 53 -8.10 11.00 -1.87
C ILE A 53 -8.32 12.50 -2.02
N PHE A 54 -8.61 12.96 -3.22
CA PHE A 54 -9.06 14.34 -3.48
C PHE A 54 -10.60 14.39 -3.40
N PRO A 55 -11.17 14.85 -2.27
CA PRO A 55 -12.60 14.68 -1.99
C PRO A 55 -13.52 15.47 -2.91
N THR A 56 -13.04 16.57 -3.47
CA THR A 56 -13.79 17.44 -4.41
C THR A 56 -13.73 16.98 -5.86
N LEU A 57 -12.75 16.14 -6.19
CA LEU A 57 -12.61 15.55 -7.52
C LEU A 57 -13.47 14.29 -7.64
N THR A 58 -13.98 14.02 -8.85
CA THR A 58 -14.70 12.78 -9.12
C THR A 58 -13.79 11.55 -8.99
N VAL A 59 -14.38 10.36 -8.89
CA VAL A 59 -13.64 9.08 -8.90
C VAL A 59 -12.73 9.01 -10.13
N ARG A 60 -13.27 9.30 -11.32
CA ARG A 60 -12.50 9.31 -12.57
C ARG A 60 -11.35 10.31 -12.52
N GLN A 61 -11.58 11.53 -12.05
CA GLN A 61 -10.55 12.56 -11.92
C GLN A 61 -9.46 12.16 -10.92
N ASN A 62 -9.84 11.53 -9.80
CA ASN A 62 -8.87 10.97 -8.86
C ASN A 62 -7.95 9.93 -9.54
N LEU A 63 -8.50 9.01 -10.33
CA LEU A 63 -7.71 8.03 -11.07
C LEU A 63 -6.78 8.69 -12.09
N MET A 64 -7.27 9.68 -12.84
CA MET A 64 -6.48 10.43 -13.83
C MET A 64 -5.25 11.12 -13.21
N LEU A 65 -5.36 11.62 -11.98
CA LEU A 65 -4.22 12.23 -11.26
C LEU A 65 -3.09 11.24 -10.96
N GLY A 66 -3.38 9.94 -10.94
CA GLY A 66 -2.36 8.91 -10.76
C GLY A 66 -1.49 8.68 -11.99
N LEU A 67 -1.96 9.07 -13.18
CA LEU A 67 -1.26 8.82 -14.43
C LEU A 67 0.07 9.57 -14.52
N LYS A 68 1.12 8.87 -14.89
CA LYS A 68 2.44 9.42 -15.20
C LYS A 68 2.61 9.44 -16.73
N GLY A 69 2.45 10.60 -17.36
CA GLY A 69 2.58 10.74 -18.80
C GLY A 69 1.34 10.35 -19.59
N LYS A 70 1.49 9.76 -20.79
CA LYS A 70 0.37 9.36 -21.64
C LYS A 70 -0.33 8.13 -21.07
N ALA A 71 -1.63 8.24 -20.87
CA ALA A 71 -2.52 7.31 -20.17
C ALA A 71 -2.56 5.86 -20.71
N GLU A 72 -2.00 5.59 -21.89
CA GLU A 72 -2.21 4.33 -22.62
C GLU A 72 -1.02 3.35 -22.58
N SER A 73 0.05 3.65 -21.84
CA SER A 73 1.29 2.85 -21.87
C SER A 73 1.59 2.03 -20.61
N GLY A 74 0.75 2.10 -19.59
CA GLY A 74 0.96 1.42 -18.31
C GLY A 74 0.28 0.05 -18.22
N ARG A 75 0.67 -0.73 -17.21
CA ARG A 75 0.03 -2.01 -16.84
C ARG A 75 -1.41 -1.85 -16.36
N TRP A 76 -1.84 -0.63 -16.07
CA TRP A 76 -3.12 -0.31 -15.44
C TRP A 76 -3.86 0.77 -16.22
N THR A 77 -5.10 0.50 -16.60
CA THR A 77 -5.98 1.46 -17.25
C THR A 77 -7.20 1.78 -16.39
N ILE A 78 -7.82 2.94 -16.60
CA ILE A 78 -9.05 3.32 -15.88
C ILE A 78 -10.16 2.28 -16.13
N ASP A 79 -10.27 1.78 -17.36
CA ASP A 79 -11.28 0.78 -17.70
C ASP A 79 -11.07 -0.54 -16.98
N GLU A 80 -9.82 -0.97 -16.78
CA GLU A 80 -9.52 -2.15 -15.97
C GLU A 80 -9.84 -1.91 -14.48
N MET A 81 -9.53 -0.73 -13.93
CA MET A 81 -9.92 -0.38 -12.55
C MET A 81 -11.44 -0.45 -12.38
N PHE A 82 -12.20 0.07 -13.34
CA PHE A 82 -13.66 0.01 -13.30
C PHE A 82 -14.23 -1.41 -13.51
N LYS A 83 -13.57 -2.26 -14.29
CA LYS A 83 -13.93 -3.68 -14.38
C LYS A 83 -13.68 -4.43 -13.08
N MET A 84 -12.58 -4.15 -12.39
CA MET A 84 -12.27 -4.77 -11.10
C MET A 84 -13.17 -4.27 -9.97
N PHE A 85 -13.58 -2.99 -10.04
CA PHE A 85 -14.39 -2.33 -9.00
C PHE A 85 -15.64 -1.68 -9.59
N PRO A 86 -16.70 -2.47 -9.91
CA PRO A 86 -17.94 -1.95 -10.50
C PRO A 86 -18.57 -0.81 -9.67
N ASN A 87 -18.48 -0.87 -8.33
CA ASN A 87 -19.01 0.21 -7.47
C ASN A 87 -18.30 1.55 -7.70
N LEU A 88 -17.00 1.54 -8.04
CA LEU A 88 -16.30 2.76 -8.42
C LEU A 88 -16.69 3.21 -9.84
N ALA A 89 -16.94 2.26 -10.74
CA ALA A 89 -17.42 2.54 -12.10
C ALA A 89 -18.79 3.23 -12.10
N GLU A 90 -19.75 2.70 -11.32
CA GLU A 90 -21.10 3.28 -11.15
C GLU A 90 -21.04 4.70 -10.56
N ARG A 91 -19.97 5.04 -9.86
CA ARG A 91 -19.74 6.33 -9.22
C ARG A 91 -18.63 7.14 -9.90
N ALA A 92 -18.29 6.83 -11.14
CA ALA A 92 -17.15 7.44 -11.86
C ALA A 92 -17.16 8.97 -11.84
N ASP A 93 -18.34 9.57 -11.94
CA ASP A 93 -18.53 11.02 -12.01
C ASP A 93 -19.01 11.65 -10.68
N VAL A 94 -19.01 10.86 -9.60
CA VAL A 94 -19.35 11.31 -8.24
C VAL A 94 -18.08 11.78 -7.52
N PRO A 95 -18.14 12.89 -6.73
CA PRO A 95 -17.01 13.35 -5.93
C PRO A 95 -16.53 12.27 -4.94
N GLY A 96 -15.20 12.10 -4.82
CA GLY A 96 -14.60 11.09 -3.95
C GLY A 96 -14.97 11.23 -2.46
N GLY A 97 -15.26 12.46 -2.01
CA GLY A 97 -15.61 12.74 -0.62
C GLY A 97 -16.93 12.13 -0.14
N VAL A 98 -17.85 11.75 -1.06
CA VAL A 98 -19.13 11.12 -0.68
C VAL A 98 -19.08 9.59 -0.73
N LEU A 99 -17.94 9.01 -1.07
CA LEU A 99 -17.70 7.57 -1.04
C LEU A 99 -17.63 7.06 0.40
N SER A 100 -17.99 5.80 0.60
CA SER A 100 -17.72 5.10 1.86
C SER A 100 -16.21 4.96 2.11
N GLY A 101 -15.81 4.78 3.37
CA GLY A 101 -14.39 4.61 3.70
C GLY A 101 -13.72 3.45 2.95
N GLY A 102 -14.45 2.36 2.68
CA GLY A 102 -13.96 1.25 1.87
C GLY A 102 -13.75 1.62 0.40
N GLU A 103 -14.69 2.34 -0.20
CA GLU A 103 -14.57 2.85 -1.58
C GLU A 103 -13.45 3.87 -1.70
N GLN A 104 -13.25 4.74 -0.71
CA GLN A 104 -12.12 5.68 -0.66
C GLN A 104 -10.78 4.95 -0.60
N GLN A 105 -10.69 3.87 0.20
CA GLN A 105 -9.50 3.02 0.26
C GLN A 105 -9.19 2.39 -1.10
N MET A 106 -10.21 1.82 -1.75
CA MET A 106 -10.06 1.23 -3.07
C MET A 106 -9.65 2.29 -4.10
N LEU A 107 -10.26 3.48 -4.08
CA LEU A 107 -9.91 4.58 -4.96
C LEU A 107 -8.47 5.04 -4.77
N CYS A 108 -7.98 5.15 -3.53
CA CYS A 108 -6.60 5.51 -3.23
C CYS A 108 -5.62 4.47 -3.79
N MET A 109 -5.88 3.18 -3.59
CA MET A 109 -5.06 2.10 -4.13
C MET A 109 -5.05 2.13 -5.66
N CYS A 110 -6.22 2.21 -6.30
CA CYS A 110 -6.34 2.30 -7.76
C CYS A 110 -5.59 3.52 -8.33
N ARG A 111 -5.73 4.69 -7.72
CA ARG A 111 -5.01 5.90 -8.14
C ARG A 111 -3.50 5.70 -8.07
N THR A 112 -2.99 5.07 -7.02
CA THR A 112 -1.56 4.78 -6.89
C THR A 112 -1.08 3.82 -7.98
N LEU A 113 -1.88 2.81 -8.32
CA LEU A 113 -1.59 1.87 -9.41
C LEU A 113 -1.58 2.53 -10.79
N MET A 114 -2.41 3.56 -11.04
CA MET A 114 -2.39 4.33 -12.28
C MET A 114 -1.02 4.99 -12.55
N GLY A 115 -0.18 5.16 -11.52
CA GLY A 115 1.20 5.61 -11.65
C GLY A 115 2.18 4.52 -12.12
N ASP A 116 1.70 3.33 -12.40
CA ASP A 116 2.46 2.15 -12.85
C ASP A 116 3.71 1.85 -11.99
N PRO A 117 3.56 1.68 -10.66
CA PRO A 117 4.70 1.48 -9.78
C PRO A 117 5.32 0.09 -9.99
N GLU A 118 6.63 -0.03 -9.75
CA GLU A 118 7.34 -1.30 -9.68
C GLU A 118 7.31 -1.88 -8.24
N LEU A 119 7.26 -0.99 -7.25
CA LEU A 119 7.04 -1.31 -5.84
C LEU A 119 5.91 -0.43 -5.31
N ILE A 120 4.88 -1.04 -4.76
CA ILE A 120 3.83 -0.32 -4.03
C ILE A 120 3.96 -0.59 -2.53
N MET A 121 4.04 0.49 -1.75
CA MET A 121 4.01 0.44 -0.28
C MET A 121 2.61 0.79 0.18
N ILE A 122 2.03 -0.03 1.05
CA ILE A 122 0.64 0.10 1.49
C ILE A 122 0.61 0.04 3.02
N ASP A 123 0.11 1.11 3.64
CA ASP A 123 0.09 1.26 5.08
C ASP A 123 -1.32 0.99 5.63
N GLU A 124 -1.46 -0.08 6.38
CA GLU A 124 -2.67 -0.55 7.09
C GLU A 124 -3.97 -0.48 6.25
N PRO A 125 -4.00 -1.06 5.04
CA PRO A 125 -5.12 -0.88 4.10
C PRO A 125 -6.45 -1.45 4.59
N THR A 126 -6.44 -2.29 5.63
CA THR A 126 -7.65 -2.99 6.11
C THR A 126 -8.22 -2.39 7.39
N GLU A 127 -7.57 -1.35 7.94
CA GLU A 127 -7.97 -0.74 9.21
C GLU A 127 -9.37 -0.12 9.15
N GLY A 128 -10.23 -0.49 10.10
CA GLY A 128 -11.60 0.04 10.22
C GLY A 128 -12.56 -0.35 9.07
N LEU A 129 -12.20 -1.34 8.22
CA LEU A 129 -13.02 -1.72 7.07
C LEU A 129 -13.85 -2.98 7.33
N ALA A 130 -15.00 -3.04 6.64
CA ALA A 130 -15.88 -4.20 6.67
C ALA A 130 -15.23 -5.44 6.03
N PRO A 131 -15.54 -6.67 6.49
CA PRO A 131 -14.91 -7.91 6.00
C PRO A 131 -14.97 -8.08 4.48
N LYS A 132 -16.06 -7.68 3.83
CA LYS A 132 -16.21 -7.73 2.37
C LYS A 132 -15.19 -6.85 1.64
N VAL A 133 -14.89 -5.66 2.19
CA VAL A 133 -13.89 -4.75 1.62
C VAL A 133 -12.49 -5.31 1.84
N VAL A 134 -12.22 -5.88 2.99
CA VAL A 134 -10.94 -6.56 3.28
C VAL A 134 -10.69 -7.70 2.28
N GLU A 135 -11.72 -8.47 1.94
CA GLU A 135 -11.63 -9.52 0.90
C GLU A 135 -11.30 -8.92 -0.48
N GLN A 136 -11.95 -7.81 -0.86
CA GLN A 136 -11.67 -7.12 -2.12
C GLN A 136 -10.23 -6.60 -2.18
N ILE A 137 -9.73 -6.02 -1.07
CA ILE A 137 -8.32 -5.60 -0.96
C ILE A 137 -7.40 -6.81 -1.14
N GLY A 138 -7.69 -7.94 -0.51
CA GLY A 138 -6.91 -9.16 -0.67
C GLY A 138 -6.82 -9.64 -2.14
N LYS A 139 -7.93 -9.59 -2.87
CA LYS A 139 -7.97 -9.91 -4.32
C LYS A 139 -7.15 -8.91 -5.15
N LEU A 140 -7.24 -7.61 -4.83
CA LEU A 140 -6.44 -6.59 -5.51
C LEU A 140 -4.94 -6.80 -5.26
N LEU A 141 -4.52 -7.12 -4.04
CA LEU A 141 -3.11 -7.39 -3.73
C LEU A 141 -2.58 -8.61 -4.52
N GLN A 142 -3.39 -9.65 -4.68
CA GLN A 142 -3.05 -10.80 -5.52
C GLN A 142 -2.89 -10.40 -6.98
N GLU A 143 -3.79 -9.59 -7.51
CA GLU A 143 -3.72 -9.07 -8.89
C GLU A 143 -2.47 -8.21 -9.10
N ILE A 144 -2.15 -7.32 -8.16
CA ILE A 144 -0.93 -6.50 -8.18
C ILE A 144 0.31 -7.39 -8.27
N ALA A 145 0.42 -8.40 -7.41
CA ALA A 145 1.54 -9.33 -7.40
C ALA A 145 1.62 -10.16 -8.70
N SER A 146 0.48 -10.61 -9.24
CA SER A 146 0.43 -11.38 -10.49
C SER A 146 0.93 -10.60 -11.71
N ARG A 147 0.78 -9.28 -11.68
CA ARG A 147 1.30 -8.36 -12.72
C ARG A 147 2.76 -7.97 -12.50
N GLY A 148 3.46 -8.58 -11.56
CA GLY A 148 4.89 -8.37 -11.31
C GLY A 148 5.22 -7.09 -10.53
N VAL A 149 4.24 -6.48 -9.86
CA VAL A 149 4.49 -5.36 -8.95
C VAL A 149 4.86 -5.92 -7.57
N SER A 150 5.99 -5.46 -7.04
CA SER A 150 6.39 -5.79 -5.67
C SER A 150 5.51 -5.04 -4.65
N ILE A 151 5.19 -5.69 -3.53
CA ILE A 151 4.35 -5.10 -2.49
C ILE A 151 5.10 -5.09 -1.16
N LEU A 152 5.24 -3.91 -0.55
CA LEU A 152 5.60 -3.76 0.85
C LEU A 152 4.34 -3.40 1.64
N LEU A 153 3.77 -4.39 2.33
CA LEU A 153 2.57 -4.22 3.12
C LEU A 153 2.91 -3.99 4.58
N VAL A 154 2.46 -2.87 5.13
CA VAL A 154 2.42 -2.63 6.57
C VAL A 154 1.04 -3.06 7.07
N GLU A 155 1.00 -4.00 8.02
CA GLU A 155 -0.25 -4.54 8.53
C GLU A 155 -0.10 -4.91 10.01
N GLN A 156 -1.12 -4.59 10.79
CA GLN A 156 -1.19 -4.97 12.20
C GLN A 156 -1.84 -6.34 12.37
N LYS A 157 -2.84 -6.67 11.54
CA LYS A 157 -3.59 -7.92 11.64
C LYS A 157 -2.74 -9.08 11.11
N LEU A 158 -2.18 -9.85 12.03
CA LEU A 158 -1.32 -10.99 11.73
C LEU A 158 -1.95 -11.98 10.73
N SER A 159 -3.24 -12.26 10.88
CA SER A 159 -3.97 -13.19 9.99
C SER A 159 -3.97 -12.75 8.52
N ILE A 160 -4.02 -11.45 8.26
CA ILE A 160 -3.95 -10.89 6.91
C ILE A 160 -2.52 -10.98 6.39
N ALA A 161 -1.54 -10.53 7.17
CA ALA A 161 -0.14 -10.58 6.80
C ALA A 161 0.32 -12.01 6.47
N LEU A 162 -0.05 -13.00 7.28
CA LEU A 162 0.28 -14.42 7.04
C LEU A 162 -0.33 -14.98 5.75
N LYS A 163 -1.53 -14.51 5.37
CA LYS A 163 -2.25 -15.03 4.21
C LYS A 163 -1.70 -14.55 2.87
N ILE A 164 -1.15 -13.34 2.82
CA ILE A 164 -0.81 -12.67 1.56
C ILE A 164 0.68 -12.43 1.36
N SER A 165 1.51 -12.55 2.39
CA SER A 165 2.96 -12.32 2.27
C SER A 165 3.72 -13.60 2.00
N SER A 166 4.81 -13.47 1.25
CA SER A 166 5.83 -14.52 1.08
C SER A 166 6.97 -14.38 2.10
N ARG A 167 7.22 -13.17 2.60
CA ARG A 167 8.26 -12.81 3.56
C ARG A 167 7.72 -11.79 4.56
N LEU A 168 8.10 -11.93 5.80
CA LEU A 168 7.63 -11.10 6.91
C LEU A 168 8.79 -10.51 7.70
N TYR A 169 8.60 -9.26 8.09
CA TYR A 169 9.43 -8.56 9.07
C TYR A 169 8.57 -8.19 10.28
N VAL A 170 9.03 -8.52 11.49
CA VAL A 170 8.41 -8.03 12.72
C VAL A 170 9.21 -6.85 13.23
N MET A 171 8.55 -5.73 13.45
CA MET A 171 9.14 -4.54 14.08
C MET A 171 8.80 -4.50 15.57
N GLY A 172 9.82 -4.21 16.38
CA GLY A 172 9.70 -3.94 17.81
C GLY A 172 10.65 -2.78 18.18
N HIS A 173 10.15 -1.77 18.89
CA HIS A 173 10.93 -0.61 19.36
C HIS A 173 11.80 0.04 18.26
N GLY A 174 11.25 0.24 17.06
CA GLY A 174 11.94 0.87 15.94
C GLY A 174 13.01 0.01 15.24
N LYS A 175 13.05 -1.30 15.52
CA LYS A 175 14.02 -2.24 14.93
C LYS A 175 13.28 -3.43 14.31
N ILE A 176 13.91 -4.08 13.33
CA ILE A 176 13.49 -5.41 12.88
C ILE A 176 13.99 -6.41 13.92
N VAL A 177 13.05 -7.10 14.57
CA VAL A 177 13.32 -8.10 15.62
C VAL A 177 13.18 -9.53 15.09
N TYR A 178 12.55 -9.70 13.94
CA TYR A 178 12.40 -11.00 13.27
C TYR A 178 12.24 -10.80 11.77
N GLU A 179 12.80 -11.76 11.01
CA GLU A 179 12.60 -11.91 9.58
C GLU A 179 12.39 -13.39 9.26
N GLY A 180 11.41 -13.70 8.39
CA GLY A 180 11.14 -15.08 7.98
C GLY A 180 9.92 -15.24 7.10
N SER A 181 9.57 -16.50 6.81
CA SER A 181 8.35 -16.86 6.10
C SER A 181 7.12 -16.84 7.04
N PRO A 182 5.89 -16.79 6.48
CA PRO A 182 4.67 -16.99 7.29
C PRO A 182 4.70 -18.25 8.14
N GLN A 183 5.17 -19.36 7.59
CA GLN A 183 5.25 -20.64 8.27
C GLN A 183 6.25 -20.62 9.43
N SER A 184 7.44 -20.02 9.22
CA SER A 184 8.44 -19.90 10.28
C SER A 184 7.99 -18.97 11.41
N LEU A 185 7.25 -17.90 11.09
CA LEU A 185 6.68 -17.00 12.12
C LEU A 185 5.62 -17.71 12.98
N LEU A 186 4.80 -18.59 12.39
CA LEU A 186 3.81 -19.38 13.14
C LEU A 186 4.46 -20.28 14.17
N GLN A 187 5.69 -20.77 13.91
CA GLN A 187 6.48 -21.60 14.82
C GLN A 187 7.29 -20.80 15.84
N ALA A 188 7.51 -19.51 15.60
CA ALA A 188 8.28 -18.63 16.47
C ALA A 188 7.41 -18.10 17.64
N HIS A 189 7.09 -18.97 18.60
CA HIS A 189 6.19 -18.65 19.72
C HIS A 189 6.66 -17.45 20.55
N ASP A 190 7.96 -17.37 20.87
CA ASP A 190 8.52 -16.29 21.67
C ASP A 190 8.36 -14.93 20.97
N VAL A 191 8.65 -14.88 19.65
CA VAL A 191 8.50 -13.66 18.85
C VAL A 191 7.04 -13.21 18.79
N ARG A 192 6.11 -14.15 18.64
CA ARG A 192 4.68 -13.85 18.61
C ARG A 192 4.19 -13.33 19.94
N ALA A 193 4.51 -14.03 21.03
CA ALA A 193 4.10 -13.64 22.38
C ALA A 193 4.66 -12.26 22.78
N GLU A 194 5.92 -11.99 22.46
CA GLU A 194 6.57 -10.73 22.84
C GLU A 194 6.12 -9.53 21.98
N TRP A 195 5.97 -9.73 20.65
CA TRP A 195 5.86 -8.61 19.71
C TRP A 195 4.53 -8.50 18.96
N LEU A 196 3.68 -9.54 18.95
CA LEU A 196 2.47 -9.57 18.11
C LEU A 196 1.19 -9.89 18.89
N GLU A 197 1.25 -10.75 19.90
CA GLU A 197 0.09 -11.14 20.69
C GLU A 197 -0.10 -10.17 21.87
N VAL A 198 -1.37 -9.88 22.20
CA VAL A 198 -1.77 -9.04 23.35
C VAL A 198 -2.32 -9.93 24.44
#